data_a707301e14dfd3bb1e4f8baa4f502094
#
_entry.id   a707301e14dfd3bb1e4f8baa4f502094
#
_cell.length_a   1.000
_cell.length_b   1.000
_cell.length_c   1.000
_cell.angle_alpha   90.00
_cell.angle_beta   90.00
_cell.angle_gamma   90.00
#
_symmetry.space_group_name_H-M   'P 1'
#
loop_
_entity.id
_entity.type
_entity.pdbx_description
1 polymer ?
#
loop_
_entity_poly.entity_id
_entity_poly.type
_entity_poly.pdbx_seq_one_letter_code
_entity_poly.pdbx_strand_id
1 'polypeptide(L)'
;MAGDASFDVVSDFDEQELRNALDQVRREVGQRFDFKGVTVDLTQAKEELVLVTDDEYRAGAVKDLIESKAIRRNLSLKIFDWGKIEPAGGSKVRQEIKLRRGLSDDIAKRITKLIRDEFPKAKSQIQGDAVRVSSKSKDELQKVIIRLRELDEAVPLQFENYR
;
A
#
# COMPACT_ATOMS: atom_id res chain seq x y z
N MET A 1 13.44 -5.59 27.66
CA MET A 1 13.47 -6.11 29.04
C MET A 1 12.45 -7.22 29.20
N ALA A 2 12.78 -8.17 30.03
CA ALA A 2 11.84 -9.22 30.36
C ALA A 2 10.56 -8.60 30.97
N GLY A 3 9.40 -9.02 30.51
CA GLY A 3 8.10 -8.53 30.95
C GLY A 3 7.53 -7.37 30.14
N ASP A 4 8.29 -6.76 29.23
CA ASP A 4 7.71 -5.76 28.34
C ASP A 4 6.92 -6.44 27.23
N ALA A 5 5.75 -5.90 26.93
CA ALA A 5 4.99 -6.26 25.75
C ALA A 5 5.42 -5.38 24.57
N SER A 6 5.25 -5.86 23.36
CA SER A 6 5.62 -5.11 22.16
C SER A 6 4.75 -5.46 20.96
N PHE A 7 4.78 -4.60 19.95
CA PHE A 7 4.25 -4.89 18.62
C PHE A 7 5.07 -4.13 17.59
N ASP A 8 4.92 -4.50 16.34
CA ASP A 8 5.58 -3.83 15.23
C ASP A 8 4.55 -3.06 14.39
N VAL A 9 4.89 -1.82 14.04
CA VAL A 9 4.16 -1.04 13.04
C VAL A 9 4.83 -1.28 11.70
N VAL A 10 4.08 -1.78 10.75
CA VAL A 10 4.59 -2.12 9.41
C VAL A 10 3.65 -1.58 8.35
N SER A 11 4.14 -1.56 7.11
CA SER A 11 3.30 -1.30 5.95
C SER A 11 3.61 -2.36 4.90
N ASP A 12 2.61 -3.16 4.56
CA ASP A 12 2.76 -4.23 3.59
C ASP A 12 1.41 -4.53 2.95
N PHE A 13 1.38 -5.44 2.00
CA PHE A 13 0.16 -5.92 1.39
C PHE A 13 0.36 -7.37 0.92
N ASP A 14 -0.74 -8.07 0.75
CA ASP A 14 -0.73 -9.45 0.28
C ASP A 14 -0.54 -9.47 -1.24
N GLU A 15 0.64 -9.92 -1.69
CA GLU A 15 0.97 -9.99 -3.12
C GLU A 15 0.02 -10.90 -3.89
N GLN A 16 -0.43 -12.00 -3.28
CA GLN A 16 -1.34 -12.92 -3.95
C GLN A 16 -2.70 -12.25 -4.17
N GLU A 17 -3.18 -11.48 -3.20
CA GLU A 17 -4.43 -10.75 -3.35
C GLU A 17 -4.32 -9.67 -4.42
N LEU A 18 -3.17 -9.00 -4.52
CA LEU A 18 -2.93 -8.06 -5.62
C LEU A 18 -2.97 -8.78 -6.97
N ARG A 19 -2.29 -9.92 -7.08
CA ARG A 19 -2.29 -10.71 -8.31
C ARG A 19 -3.70 -11.13 -8.70
N ASN A 20 -4.50 -11.56 -7.73
CA ASN A 20 -5.88 -11.93 -7.96
C ASN A 20 -6.72 -10.74 -8.44
N ALA A 21 -6.51 -9.56 -7.84
CA ALA A 21 -7.19 -8.33 -8.27
C ALA A 21 -6.86 -8.00 -9.72
N LEU A 22 -5.59 -8.06 -10.09
CA LEU A 22 -5.15 -7.77 -11.45
C LEU A 22 -5.68 -8.79 -12.47
N ASP A 23 -5.75 -10.06 -12.09
CA ASP A 23 -6.36 -11.09 -12.94
C ASP A 23 -7.84 -10.79 -13.20
N GLN A 24 -8.56 -10.31 -12.18
CA GLN A 24 -9.96 -9.88 -12.36
C GLN A 24 -10.07 -8.68 -13.28
N VAL A 25 -9.14 -7.71 -13.19
CA VAL A 25 -9.09 -6.57 -14.12
C VAL A 25 -8.92 -7.07 -15.55
N ARG A 26 -7.98 -7.98 -15.78
CA ARG A 26 -7.73 -8.53 -17.12
C ARG A 26 -8.95 -9.24 -17.68
N ARG A 27 -9.66 -10.02 -16.88
CA ARG A 27 -10.87 -10.72 -17.29
C ARG A 27 -11.98 -9.72 -17.65
N GLU A 28 -12.18 -8.71 -16.82
CA GLU A 28 -13.26 -7.75 -17.07
C GLU A 28 -12.97 -6.92 -18.32
N VAL A 29 -11.72 -6.49 -18.51
CA VAL A 29 -11.30 -5.79 -19.74
C VAL A 29 -11.57 -6.64 -20.98
N GLY A 30 -11.27 -7.95 -20.90
CA GLY A 30 -11.51 -8.87 -22.00
C GLY A 30 -12.99 -9.08 -22.34
N GLN A 31 -13.90 -8.74 -21.43
CA GLN A 31 -15.34 -8.94 -21.59
C GLN A 31 -16.10 -7.64 -21.84
N ARG A 32 -15.51 -6.47 -21.52
CA ARG A 32 -16.21 -5.19 -21.68
C ARG A 32 -16.21 -4.73 -23.12
N PHE A 33 -17.37 -4.29 -23.57
CA PHE A 33 -17.55 -3.81 -24.93
C PHE A 33 -16.68 -2.60 -25.25
N ASP A 34 -16.51 -1.67 -24.29
CA ASP A 34 -15.73 -0.45 -24.49
C ASP A 34 -14.21 -0.71 -24.58
N PHE A 35 -13.76 -1.94 -24.30
CA PHE A 35 -12.37 -2.36 -24.49
C PHE A 35 -12.18 -3.27 -25.71
N LYS A 36 -13.21 -3.46 -26.50
CA LYS A 36 -13.11 -4.30 -27.70
C LYS A 36 -12.10 -3.70 -28.68
N GLY A 37 -11.09 -4.48 -29.05
CA GLY A 37 -10.05 -4.02 -29.95
C GLY A 37 -9.01 -3.11 -29.29
N VAL A 38 -9.11 -2.86 -27.99
CA VAL A 38 -8.17 -2.03 -27.24
C VAL A 38 -7.07 -2.90 -26.66
N THR A 39 -5.82 -2.42 -26.78
CA THR A 39 -4.69 -3.07 -26.12
C THR A 39 -4.71 -2.71 -24.64
N VAL A 40 -4.62 -3.72 -23.77
CA VAL A 40 -4.41 -3.53 -22.34
C VAL A 40 -3.36 -4.54 -21.89
N ASP A 41 -2.13 -4.08 -21.75
CA ASP A 41 -1.03 -4.88 -21.19
C ASP A 41 -0.76 -4.41 -19.77
N LEU A 42 -1.05 -5.27 -18.82
CA LEU A 42 -0.84 -4.98 -17.41
C LEU A 42 0.08 -6.05 -16.84
N THR A 43 1.30 -5.62 -16.49
CA THR A 43 2.33 -6.53 -15.97
C THR A 43 2.64 -6.19 -14.52
N GLN A 44 2.92 -7.21 -13.73
CA GLN A 44 3.26 -7.08 -12.31
C GLN A 44 4.69 -7.54 -12.09
N ALA A 45 5.51 -6.63 -11.56
CA ALA A 45 6.81 -6.95 -10.99
C ALA A 45 6.71 -6.81 -9.47
N LYS A 46 7.79 -7.12 -8.77
CA LYS A 46 7.78 -7.11 -7.30
C LYS A 46 7.43 -5.74 -6.72
N GLU A 47 7.93 -4.67 -7.34
CA GLU A 47 7.83 -3.33 -6.78
C GLU A 47 7.04 -2.36 -7.66
N GLU A 48 6.54 -2.84 -8.80
CA GLU A 48 5.78 -1.97 -9.69
C GLU A 48 4.84 -2.74 -10.59
N LEU A 49 3.83 -2.02 -11.06
CA LEU A 49 2.98 -2.43 -12.17
C LEU A 49 3.31 -1.57 -13.37
N VAL A 50 3.18 -2.12 -14.57
CA VAL A 50 3.29 -1.34 -15.80
C VAL A 50 2.04 -1.58 -16.63
N LEU A 51 1.40 -0.49 -17.01
CA LEU A 51 0.22 -0.49 -17.88
C LEU A 51 0.59 0.11 -19.22
N VAL A 52 0.30 -0.60 -20.32
CA VAL A 52 0.36 -0.06 -21.67
C VAL A 52 -1.02 -0.22 -22.29
N THR A 53 -1.58 0.86 -22.81
CA THR A 53 -2.91 0.85 -23.42
C THR A 53 -2.98 1.90 -24.53
N ASP A 54 -4.14 2.03 -25.17
CA ASP A 54 -4.29 2.81 -26.38
C ASP A 54 -4.21 4.33 -26.14
N ASP A 55 -4.77 4.83 -25.06
CA ASP A 55 -4.84 6.27 -24.78
C ASP A 55 -5.05 6.55 -23.28
N GLU A 56 -5.02 7.83 -22.92
CA GLU A 56 -5.19 8.25 -21.53
C GLU A 56 -6.57 7.90 -20.97
N TYR A 57 -7.60 7.96 -21.80
CA TYR A 57 -8.96 7.62 -21.38
C TYR A 57 -9.02 6.17 -20.93
N ARG A 58 -8.44 5.25 -21.72
CA ARG A 58 -8.39 3.82 -21.38
C ARG A 58 -7.52 3.57 -20.16
N ALA A 59 -6.41 4.30 -20.03
CA ALA A 59 -5.57 4.20 -18.83
C ALA A 59 -6.36 4.57 -17.57
N GLY A 60 -7.14 5.63 -17.63
CA GLY A 60 -8.02 6.03 -16.51
C GLY A 60 -9.07 4.98 -16.19
N ALA A 61 -9.67 4.38 -17.22
CA ALA A 61 -10.66 3.31 -17.02
C ALA A 61 -10.03 2.07 -16.38
N VAL A 62 -8.82 1.69 -16.79
CA VAL A 62 -8.09 0.56 -16.18
C VAL A 62 -7.73 0.88 -14.73
N LYS A 63 -7.30 2.12 -14.45
CA LYS A 63 -7.04 2.56 -13.08
C LYS A 63 -8.27 2.35 -12.19
N ASP A 64 -9.43 2.78 -12.64
CA ASP A 64 -10.66 2.62 -11.88
C ASP A 64 -10.98 1.16 -11.60
N LEU A 65 -10.74 0.29 -12.58
CA LEU A 65 -10.90 -1.16 -12.40
C LEU A 65 -9.92 -1.72 -11.38
N ILE A 66 -8.65 -1.34 -11.46
CA ILE A 66 -7.63 -1.80 -10.51
C ILE A 66 -8.03 -1.39 -9.09
N GLU A 67 -8.42 -0.14 -8.90
CA GLU A 67 -8.83 0.36 -7.59
C GLU A 67 -10.06 -0.38 -7.06
N SER A 68 -11.07 -0.58 -7.91
CA SER A 68 -12.28 -1.30 -7.53
C SER A 68 -11.98 -2.74 -7.11
N LYS A 69 -11.17 -3.47 -7.89
CA LYS A 69 -10.83 -4.85 -7.57
C LYS A 69 -9.94 -4.97 -6.34
N ALA A 70 -9.04 -4.01 -6.15
CA ALA A 70 -8.18 -3.95 -4.97
C ALA A 70 -9.02 -3.77 -3.69
N ILE A 71 -9.98 -2.85 -3.70
CA ILE A 71 -10.87 -2.62 -2.55
C ILE A 71 -11.64 -3.90 -2.20
N ARG A 72 -12.16 -4.61 -3.19
CA ARG A 72 -12.90 -5.86 -2.96
C ARG A 72 -12.06 -6.94 -2.33
N ARG A 73 -10.73 -6.87 -2.47
CA ARG A 73 -9.80 -7.83 -1.88
C ARG A 73 -9.10 -7.29 -0.64
N ASN A 74 -9.67 -6.25 -0.04
CA ASN A 74 -9.18 -5.65 1.20
C ASN A 74 -7.77 -5.07 1.08
N LEU A 75 -7.38 -4.64 -0.11
CA LEU A 75 -6.13 -3.93 -0.34
C LEU A 75 -6.36 -2.44 -0.18
N SER A 76 -5.45 -1.76 0.49
CA SER A 76 -5.48 -0.30 0.59
C SER A 76 -5.06 0.33 -0.74
N LEU A 77 -5.79 1.37 -1.19
CA LEU A 77 -5.40 2.11 -2.38
C LEU A 77 -4.09 2.88 -2.18
N LYS A 78 -3.66 3.06 -0.94
CA LYS A 78 -2.39 3.73 -0.63
C LYS A 78 -1.17 2.94 -1.06
N ILE A 79 -1.32 1.66 -1.41
CA ILE A 79 -0.19 0.88 -1.93
C ILE A 79 0.21 1.32 -3.34
N PHE A 80 -0.67 2.00 -4.07
CA PHE A 80 -0.42 2.39 -5.45
C PHE A 80 0.11 3.82 -5.53
N ASP A 81 1.27 3.99 -6.14
CA ASP A 81 1.82 5.29 -6.48
C ASP A 81 1.73 5.45 -8.00
N TRP A 82 0.67 6.11 -8.44
CA TRP A 82 0.36 6.28 -9.86
C TRP A 82 1.32 7.28 -10.50
N GLY A 83 2.15 6.79 -11.41
CA GLY A 83 3.06 7.61 -12.16
C GLY A 83 2.35 8.36 -13.29
N LYS A 84 3.14 9.14 -14.04
CA LYS A 84 2.63 9.88 -15.19
C LYS A 84 2.29 8.94 -16.33
N ILE A 85 1.27 9.30 -17.07
CA ILE A 85 0.95 8.65 -18.35
C ILE A 85 1.85 9.24 -19.40
N GLU A 86 2.68 8.41 -20.04
CA GLU A 86 3.66 8.84 -21.00
C GLU A 86 3.41 8.19 -22.37
N PRO A 87 3.83 8.84 -23.46
CA PRO A 87 3.75 8.21 -24.78
C PRO A 87 4.57 6.92 -24.83
N ALA A 88 4.05 5.93 -25.56
CA ALA A 88 4.75 4.69 -25.83
C ALA A 88 4.72 4.41 -27.32
N GLY A 89 5.53 3.45 -27.77
CA GLY A 89 5.59 3.10 -29.20
C GLY A 89 4.22 2.68 -29.74
N GLY A 90 4.00 2.88 -31.04
CA GLY A 90 2.78 2.46 -31.71
C GLY A 90 1.55 3.26 -31.34
N SER A 91 1.69 4.55 -31.04
CA SER A 91 0.60 5.44 -30.62
C SER A 91 -0.09 5.00 -29.34
N LYS A 92 0.60 4.24 -28.49
CA LYS A 92 0.13 3.80 -27.18
C LYS A 92 0.58 4.77 -26.09
N VAL A 93 0.07 4.54 -24.88
CA VAL A 93 0.53 5.22 -23.68
C VAL A 93 1.00 4.17 -22.67
N ARG A 94 1.92 4.60 -21.79
CA ARG A 94 2.51 3.75 -20.77
C ARG A 94 2.43 4.47 -19.42
N GLN A 95 2.07 3.74 -18.38
CA GLN A 95 2.03 4.25 -17.03
C GLN A 95 2.72 3.26 -16.09
N GLU A 96 3.66 3.75 -15.30
CA GLU A 96 4.27 2.97 -14.22
C GLU A 96 3.55 3.27 -12.93
N ILE A 97 3.24 2.23 -12.17
CA ILE A 97 2.59 2.33 -10.87
C ILE A 97 3.52 1.67 -9.86
N LYS A 98 4.17 2.47 -9.02
CA LYS A 98 5.02 1.93 -7.98
C LYS A 98 4.16 1.34 -6.86
N LEU A 99 4.62 0.24 -6.29
CA LEU A 99 3.96 -0.41 -5.17
C LEU A 99 4.70 -0.04 -3.89
N ARG A 100 3.99 0.57 -2.95
CA ARG A 100 4.56 1.03 -1.68
C ARG A 100 4.60 -0.10 -0.67
N ARG A 101 5.79 -0.41 -0.18
CA ARG A 101 6.04 -1.37 0.89
C ARG A 101 6.94 -0.75 1.92
N GLY A 102 6.70 -1.11 3.18
CA GLY A 102 7.52 -0.64 4.28
C GLY A 102 7.24 0.81 4.65
N LEU A 103 7.80 1.21 5.76
CA LEU A 103 7.75 2.59 6.22
C LEU A 103 8.98 3.32 5.71
N SER A 104 8.79 4.46 5.06
CA SER A 104 9.92 5.33 4.73
C SER A 104 10.53 5.89 6.02
N ASP A 105 11.76 6.37 5.94
CA ASP A 105 12.42 7.01 7.10
C ASP A 105 11.60 8.17 7.65
N ASP A 106 11.01 8.98 6.78
CA ASP A 106 10.19 10.12 7.20
C ASP A 106 8.95 9.67 7.97
N ILE A 107 8.25 8.65 7.48
CA ILE A 107 7.07 8.12 8.16
C ILE A 107 7.46 7.49 9.49
N ALA A 108 8.54 6.68 9.51
CA ALA A 108 9.03 6.06 10.74
C ALA A 108 9.40 7.10 11.78
N LYS A 109 10.08 8.18 11.38
CA LYS A 109 10.44 9.27 12.29
C LYS A 109 9.22 10.00 12.83
N ARG A 110 8.21 10.24 12.00
CA ARG A 110 6.96 10.87 12.47
C ARG A 110 6.26 9.99 13.51
N ILE A 111 6.21 8.68 13.26
CA ILE A 111 5.60 7.73 14.20
C ILE A 111 6.35 7.71 15.51
N THR A 112 7.68 7.59 15.48
CA THR A 112 8.49 7.56 16.72
C THR A 112 8.39 8.87 17.50
N LYS A 113 8.35 10.01 16.80
CA LYS A 113 8.18 11.31 17.45
C LYS A 113 6.82 11.41 18.12
N LEU A 114 5.75 11.02 17.44
CA LEU A 114 4.41 11.04 18.01
C LEU A 114 4.33 10.18 19.26
N ILE A 115 4.90 8.98 19.23
CA ILE A 115 4.89 8.06 20.37
C ILE A 115 5.67 8.69 21.54
N ARG A 116 6.84 9.24 21.28
CA ARG A 116 7.65 9.89 22.30
C ARG A 116 6.91 11.06 22.96
N ASP A 117 6.23 11.88 22.16
CA ASP A 117 5.57 13.09 22.63
C ASP A 117 4.25 12.79 23.37
N GLU A 118 3.48 11.80 22.90
CA GLU A 118 2.14 11.54 23.44
C GLU A 118 2.08 10.33 24.38
N PHE A 119 3.05 9.43 24.33
CA PHE A 119 3.01 8.17 25.10
C PHE A 119 4.34 7.94 25.83
N PRO A 120 4.61 8.71 26.91
CA PRO A 120 5.91 8.63 27.60
C PRO A 120 6.18 7.26 28.24
N LYS A 121 5.15 6.43 28.44
CA LYS A 121 5.31 5.08 28.99
C LYS A 121 5.64 4.05 27.91
N ALA A 122 5.60 4.43 26.63
CA ALA A 122 5.96 3.55 25.52
C ALA A 122 7.33 3.97 24.97
N LYS A 123 8.05 2.97 24.47
CA LYS A 123 9.32 3.17 23.77
C LYS A 123 9.14 2.73 22.33
N SER A 124 9.78 3.42 21.40
CA SER A 124 9.76 3.08 20.00
C SER A 124 11.16 3.01 19.43
N GLN A 125 11.36 2.11 18.49
CA GLN A 125 12.64 1.92 17.84
C GLN A 125 12.41 1.58 16.36
N ILE A 126 13.11 2.29 15.48
CA ILE A 126 13.08 2.01 14.06
C ILE A 126 13.90 0.75 13.81
N GLN A 127 13.31 -0.24 13.15
CA GLN A 127 13.96 -1.49 12.78
C GLN A 127 13.73 -1.74 11.30
N GLY A 128 14.73 -1.43 10.46
CA GLY A 128 14.58 -1.52 9.02
C GLY A 128 13.47 -0.60 8.52
N ASP A 129 12.45 -1.18 7.92
CA ASP A 129 11.27 -0.46 7.41
C ASP A 129 10.04 -0.61 8.34
N ALA A 130 10.28 -0.92 9.60
CA ALA A 130 9.24 -1.08 10.62
C ALA A 130 9.57 -0.25 11.86
N VAL A 131 8.60 -0.07 12.74
CA VAL A 131 8.81 0.55 14.05
C VAL A 131 8.32 -0.41 15.12
N ARG A 132 9.21 -0.79 16.03
CA ARG A 132 8.85 -1.61 17.20
C ARG A 132 8.47 -0.72 18.35
N VAL A 133 7.32 -0.98 18.94
CA VAL A 133 6.80 -0.25 20.08
C VAL A 133 6.70 -1.19 21.25
N SER A 134 7.26 -0.80 22.41
CA SER A 134 7.24 -1.62 23.62
C SER A 134 6.80 -0.81 24.82
N SER A 135 6.21 -1.48 25.80
CA SER A 135 5.82 -0.90 27.08
C SER A 135 5.62 -1.99 28.10
N LYS A 136 5.81 -1.66 29.37
CA LYS A 136 5.40 -2.52 30.48
C LYS A 136 3.88 -2.62 30.58
N SER A 137 3.15 -1.62 30.07
CA SER A 137 1.70 -1.56 30.11
C SER A 137 1.11 -1.95 28.77
N LYS A 138 0.35 -3.04 28.74
CA LYS A 138 -0.40 -3.44 27.55
C LYS A 138 -1.48 -2.42 27.18
N ASP A 139 -2.05 -1.75 28.20
CA ASP A 139 -3.05 -0.71 27.98
C ASP A 139 -2.45 0.46 27.22
N GLU A 140 -1.22 0.84 27.56
CA GLU A 140 -0.51 1.90 26.82
C GLU A 140 -0.31 1.52 25.37
N LEU A 141 0.07 0.27 25.08
CA LEU A 141 0.23 -0.21 23.71
C LEU A 141 -1.08 -0.14 22.93
N GLN A 142 -2.20 -0.47 23.56
CA GLN A 142 -3.51 -0.36 22.90
C GLN A 142 -3.85 1.09 22.55
N LYS A 143 -3.52 2.03 23.44
CA LYS A 143 -3.72 3.46 23.17
C LYS A 143 -2.87 3.93 22.01
N VAL A 144 -1.63 3.44 21.90
CA VAL A 144 -0.75 3.77 20.77
C VAL A 144 -1.36 3.26 19.45
N ILE A 145 -1.85 2.03 19.43
CA ILE A 145 -2.48 1.45 18.24
C ILE A 145 -3.67 2.29 17.79
N ILE A 146 -4.57 2.64 18.74
CA ILE A 146 -5.75 3.45 18.43
C ILE A 146 -5.32 4.79 17.83
N ARG A 147 -4.32 5.43 18.43
CA ARG A 147 -3.83 6.72 17.94
C ARG A 147 -3.22 6.62 16.54
N LEU A 148 -2.41 5.58 16.29
CA LEU A 148 -1.78 5.40 14.97
C LEU A 148 -2.80 5.08 13.88
N ARG A 149 -3.91 4.41 14.21
CA ARG A 149 -5.00 4.16 13.26
C ARG A 149 -5.69 5.44 12.81
N GLU A 150 -5.62 6.50 13.60
CA GLU A 150 -6.20 7.80 13.24
C GLU A 150 -5.33 8.59 12.25
N LEU A 151 -4.09 8.17 12.04
CA LEU A 151 -3.19 8.89 11.14
C LEU A 151 -3.56 8.65 9.68
N ASP A 152 -3.50 9.72 8.89
CA ASP A 152 -3.64 9.67 7.44
C ASP A 152 -2.26 9.72 6.79
N GLU A 153 -1.53 8.61 6.89
CA GLU A 153 -0.22 8.50 6.26
C GLU A 153 -0.32 8.10 4.78
N ALA A 154 0.76 8.33 4.04
CA ALA A 154 0.81 8.01 2.62
C ALA A 154 0.79 6.51 2.34
N VAL A 155 1.02 5.67 3.36
CA VAL A 155 0.98 4.21 3.27
C VAL A 155 0.02 3.66 4.32
N PRO A 156 -0.54 2.47 4.10
CA PRO A 156 -1.35 1.83 5.14
C PRO A 156 -0.46 1.38 6.29
N LEU A 157 -0.99 1.43 7.50
CA LEU A 157 -0.29 0.94 8.69
C LEU A 157 -0.94 -0.34 9.17
N GLN A 158 -0.12 -1.36 9.44
CA GLN A 158 -0.57 -2.59 10.07
C GLN A 158 0.22 -2.80 11.36
N PHE A 159 -0.36 -3.55 12.27
CA PHE A 159 0.20 -3.82 13.60
C PHE A 159 0.30 -5.32 13.77
N GLU A 160 1.51 -5.83 13.95
CA GLU A 160 1.76 -7.26 14.01
C GLU A 160 2.85 -7.61 15.00
N ASN A 161 3.17 -8.90 15.10
CA ASN A 161 4.22 -9.43 15.98
C ASN A 161 3.98 -9.05 17.45
N TYR A 162 2.75 -9.18 17.90
CA TYR A 162 2.41 -8.96 19.32
C TYR A 162 3.17 -9.96 20.21
N ARG A 163 3.81 -9.45 21.25
CA ARG A 163 4.59 -10.25 22.18
C ARG A 163 4.31 -9.91 23.62
#